data_ac7ee918b545991c9e2b9e06f2e29f95
#
_entry.id   ac7ee918b545991c9e2b9e06f2e29f95
#
_cell.length_a   1.000
_cell.length_b   1.000
_cell.length_c   1.000
_cell.angle_alpha   90.00
_cell.angle_beta   90.00
_cell.angle_gamma   90.00
#
_symmetry.space_group_name_H-M   'P 1'
#
loop_
_entity.id
_entity.type
_entity.pdbx_description
1 polymer ?
#
loop_
_entity_poly.entity_id
_entity_poly.type
_entity_poly.pdbx_seq_one_letter_code
_entity_poly.pdbx_strand_id
1 'polypeptide(L)'
;MPARSLAAIGVSALLLVGLAAGPAVADLPGANAVQKEAADAVLSGTVALRDADEEHPAPADPRFELRVQDAAGAQVALVETGPDFSVAVPGGEPLTLRATLIGSDDWYPTWYGDTPIADSAKTTQGPDGDLTITLPRTAALSGSVSADAIAGVSSSAFTVQAWWADGGTYTRLASIPATGAPDAARAWSTGELPLPAGDYLLRLVEPGYPAYDDQYFSRLARLDERAVVSVPPGGRSDVDFFPSAYASDTARLAGTDRYATAVAVTASAFTDAAPVVYLASGANWPDALSAGPAAAKQGGALLLTDPNVLPDVVAAELRRLAPQRIVVVGSSLSVSDAVFEQVAALGIRTDRIAGTDRYDTSRRIVEDAFPAGSYPDVFLATGTSFPDALSVAPIAGRREEPVLLVDGARSRLDQATRDSLARLDPVAARLLGGAPSISTGVEADLRAAKLADTVSRIAGVDRHDTSRLLNDAFPPSDLTDTVYLATATGFADALAVGPVAARQGAALYLSEPTCLPRTTRVKMQSHDLDQVLLLGSPLTLSAQVQSLTAC
;
A
#
# COMPACT_ATOMS: atom_id res chain seq x y z
N MET A 1 30.73 -42.51 1.90
CA MET A 1 30.18 -43.22 0.72
C MET A 1 28.69 -43.45 0.95
N PRO A 2 27.77 -43.20 0.00
CA PRO A 2 27.96 -42.64 -1.32
C PRO A 2 27.21 -41.32 -1.57
N ALA A 3 27.66 -40.65 -2.61
CA ALA A 3 27.08 -39.45 -3.19
C ALA A 3 25.77 -39.72 -3.93
N ARG A 4 24.87 -38.75 -3.94
CA ARG A 4 23.82 -38.61 -4.97
C ARG A 4 23.63 -37.16 -5.35
N SER A 5 24.16 -36.88 -6.52
CA SER A 5 23.60 -36.21 -7.70
C SER A 5 22.84 -34.91 -7.52
N LEU A 6 23.50 -33.82 -7.92
CA LEU A 6 22.92 -32.54 -8.30
C LEU A 6 22.11 -32.70 -9.61
N ALA A 7 20.89 -32.23 -9.61
CA ALA A 7 20.15 -31.92 -10.83
C ALA A 7 20.21 -30.39 -11.05
N ALA A 8 20.84 -30.01 -12.15
CA ALA A 8 20.92 -28.65 -12.62
C ALA A 8 19.56 -28.21 -13.21
N ILE A 9 19.04 -27.09 -12.74
CA ILE A 9 17.91 -26.39 -13.39
C ILE A 9 18.52 -25.25 -14.21
N GLY A 10 18.23 -25.31 -15.51
CA GLY A 10 18.80 -24.42 -16.49
C GLY A 10 18.38 -22.96 -16.33
N VAL A 11 19.37 -22.09 -16.42
CA VAL A 11 19.20 -20.65 -16.57
C VAL A 11 18.87 -20.36 -18.03
N SER A 12 17.68 -19.86 -18.29
CA SER A 12 17.31 -19.32 -19.61
C SER A 12 18.02 -17.99 -19.81
N ALA A 13 18.96 -17.97 -20.73
CA ALA A 13 19.68 -16.78 -21.17
C ALA A 13 18.72 -15.83 -21.92
N LEU A 14 18.65 -14.58 -21.48
CA LEU A 14 18.04 -13.49 -22.21
C LEU A 14 18.94 -13.16 -23.40
N LEU A 15 18.46 -13.38 -24.63
CA LEU A 15 19.14 -12.94 -25.84
C LEU A 15 19.02 -11.40 -25.96
N LEU A 16 20.15 -10.70 -25.82
CA LEU A 16 20.32 -9.36 -26.36
C LEU A 16 20.37 -9.46 -27.89
N VAL A 17 19.37 -8.95 -28.56
CA VAL A 17 19.44 -8.76 -30.02
C VAL A 17 20.12 -7.43 -30.29
N GLY A 18 21.39 -7.50 -30.66
CA GLY A 18 22.12 -6.36 -31.21
C GLY A 18 21.61 -6.04 -32.61
N LEU A 19 21.29 -4.78 -32.84
CA LEU A 19 21.07 -4.26 -34.20
C LEU A 19 22.41 -4.22 -34.94
N ALA A 20 22.57 -5.12 -35.90
CA ALA A 20 23.60 -5.01 -36.92
C ALA A 20 22.95 -4.54 -38.25
N ALA A 21 23.57 -3.56 -38.88
CA ALA A 21 23.19 -3.02 -40.15
C ALA A 21 23.00 -4.14 -41.20
N GLY A 22 21.92 -4.09 -41.93
CA GLY A 22 21.54 -5.09 -42.92
C GLY A 22 22.38 -5.03 -44.20
N PRO A 23 22.57 -6.16 -44.83
CA PRO A 23 22.97 -6.20 -46.24
C PRO A 23 21.78 -6.22 -47.18
N ALA A 24 22.01 -5.73 -48.37
CA ALA A 24 21.15 -5.57 -49.52
C ALA A 24 20.18 -6.74 -49.77
N VAL A 25 19.00 -6.36 -50.21
CA VAL A 25 17.92 -7.22 -50.71
C VAL A 25 18.46 -8.14 -51.83
N ALA A 26 18.43 -9.45 -51.56
CA ALA A 26 18.51 -10.46 -52.59
C ALA A 26 17.09 -10.97 -52.86
N ASP A 27 16.69 -10.94 -54.14
CA ASP A 27 15.45 -11.51 -54.66
C ASP A 27 15.24 -12.94 -54.15
N LEU A 28 14.20 -13.15 -53.35
CA LEU A 28 13.66 -14.48 -53.08
C LEU A 28 12.43 -14.73 -53.98
N PRO A 29 12.48 -15.72 -54.83
CA PRO A 29 11.30 -16.11 -55.62
C PRO A 29 10.40 -16.97 -54.71
N GLY A 30 9.23 -16.47 -54.34
CA GLY A 30 8.25 -17.23 -53.57
C GLY A 30 7.09 -16.43 -52.94
N ALA A 31 7.05 -15.12 -53.05
CA ALA A 31 6.02 -14.28 -52.44
C ALA A 31 4.74 -14.11 -53.32
N ASN A 32 4.48 -15.03 -54.25
CA ASN A 32 3.31 -14.93 -55.16
C ASN A 32 2.31 -16.06 -54.94
N ALA A 33 1.88 -16.33 -53.73
CA ALA A 33 0.84 -17.34 -53.47
C ALA A 33 -0.20 -16.99 -52.42
N VAL A 34 -0.33 -15.72 -51.99
CA VAL A 34 -1.49 -15.23 -51.24
C VAL A 34 -1.96 -13.92 -51.85
N GLN A 35 -2.37 -13.98 -53.10
CA GLN A 35 -3.11 -12.90 -53.70
C GLN A 35 -4.23 -13.50 -54.52
N LYS A 36 -5.41 -13.58 -53.89
CA LYS A 36 -6.67 -13.32 -54.60
C LYS A 36 -7.87 -13.56 -53.70
N GLU A 37 -8.03 -12.72 -52.69
CA GLU A 37 -9.38 -12.30 -52.34
C GLU A 37 -9.46 -10.82 -52.66
N ALA A 38 -10.51 -10.42 -53.33
CA ALA A 38 -10.72 -9.04 -53.75
C ALA A 38 -10.71 -8.14 -52.53
N ALA A 39 -10.00 -7.02 -52.57
CA ALA A 39 -10.08 -6.00 -51.54
C ALA A 39 -11.54 -5.55 -51.41
N ASP A 40 -12.17 -5.87 -50.27
CA ASP A 40 -13.58 -5.57 -50.04
C ASP A 40 -13.81 -4.14 -49.55
N ALA A 41 -12.76 -3.45 -49.10
CA ALA A 41 -12.83 -2.09 -48.56
C ALA A 41 -11.60 -1.25 -48.91
N VAL A 42 -11.75 0.06 -48.89
CA VAL A 42 -10.66 1.03 -49.04
C VAL A 42 -10.67 1.94 -47.81
N LEU A 43 -9.58 1.96 -47.07
CA LEU A 43 -9.34 2.92 -46.01
C LEU A 43 -8.68 4.16 -46.58
N SER A 44 -9.18 5.35 -46.28
CA SER A 44 -8.59 6.62 -46.69
C SER A 44 -8.56 7.61 -45.54
N GLY A 45 -7.59 8.53 -45.59
CA GLY A 45 -7.43 9.52 -44.53
C GLY A 45 -6.15 10.31 -44.67
N THR A 46 -5.76 10.97 -43.60
CA THR A 46 -4.56 11.82 -43.51
C THR A 46 -3.65 11.42 -42.38
N VAL A 47 -2.32 11.63 -42.58
CA VAL A 47 -1.31 11.57 -41.53
C VAL A 47 -0.77 12.98 -41.32
N ALA A 48 -0.86 13.50 -40.11
CA ALA A 48 -0.42 14.82 -39.75
C ALA A 48 0.78 14.75 -38.78
N LEU A 49 1.66 15.75 -38.83
CA LEU A 49 2.76 15.96 -37.90
C LEU A 49 2.36 17.07 -36.91
N ARG A 50 2.35 16.76 -35.62
CA ARG A 50 2.04 17.71 -34.56
C ARG A 50 3.33 18.33 -34.03
N ASP A 51 3.25 19.58 -33.58
CA ASP A 51 4.31 20.28 -32.89
C ASP A 51 5.56 20.58 -33.74
N ALA A 52 5.38 20.70 -35.08
CA ALA A 52 6.41 21.26 -35.93
C ALA A 52 6.61 22.76 -35.63
N ASP A 53 7.86 23.20 -35.54
CA ASP A 53 8.22 24.57 -35.21
C ASP A 53 9.37 25.08 -36.10
N GLU A 54 9.87 26.31 -35.88
CA GLU A 54 10.97 26.88 -36.69
C GLU A 54 12.30 26.14 -36.49
N GLU A 55 12.51 25.52 -35.34
CA GLU A 55 13.73 24.79 -35.01
C GLU A 55 13.70 23.35 -35.56
N HIS A 56 12.50 22.79 -35.67
CA HIS A 56 12.26 21.45 -36.19
C HIS A 56 11.06 21.49 -37.15
N PRO A 57 11.25 22.03 -38.36
CA PRO A 57 10.17 22.14 -39.33
C PRO A 57 9.76 20.77 -39.87
N ALA A 58 8.47 20.61 -40.16
CA ALA A 58 8.01 19.42 -40.88
C ALA A 58 8.76 19.29 -42.20
N PRO A 59 9.12 18.06 -42.65
CA PRO A 59 9.66 17.86 -43.98
C PRO A 59 8.75 18.46 -45.07
N ALA A 60 9.37 19.04 -46.10
CA ALA A 60 8.59 19.68 -47.19
C ALA A 60 7.71 18.68 -47.99
N ASP A 61 8.16 17.42 -48.05
CA ASP A 61 7.43 16.31 -48.69
C ASP A 61 7.49 15.09 -47.74
N PRO A 62 6.66 15.06 -46.67
CA PRO A 62 6.72 13.99 -45.67
C PRO A 62 6.21 12.68 -46.29
N ARG A 63 6.98 11.62 -46.07
CA ARG A 63 6.62 10.25 -46.47
C ARG A 63 6.43 9.40 -45.24
N PHE A 64 5.36 8.60 -45.25
CA PHE A 64 4.97 7.77 -44.13
C PHE A 64 4.90 6.29 -44.51
N GLU A 65 5.39 5.42 -43.67
CA GLU A 65 5.03 4.01 -43.67
C GLU A 65 3.71 3.85 -42.89
N LEU A 66 2.67 3.39 -43.59
CA LEU A 66 1.38 3.06 -42.98
C LEU A 66 1.25 1.54 -42.92
N ARG A 67 1.16 1.02 -41.71
CA ARG A 67 0.96 -0.40 -41.40
C ARG A 67 -0.47 -0.63 -40.95
N VAL A 68 -1.16 -1.58 -41.60
CA VAL A 68 -2.50 -2.02 -41.21
C VAL A 68 -2.42 -3.43 -40.65
N GLN A 69 -3.05 -3.67 -39.51
CA GLN A 69 -3.08 -4.96 -38.82
C GLN A 69 -4.51 -5.39 -38.50
N ASP A 70 -4.76 -6.69 -38.50
CA ASP A 70 -6.01 -7.28 -38.05
C ASP A 70 -6.09 -7.37 -36.50
N ALA A 71 -7.22 -7.85 -36.01
CA ALA A 71 -7.45 -8.01 -34.55
C ALA A 71 -6.48 -8.99 -33.88
N ALA A 72 -5.80 -9.86 -34.61
CA ALA A 72 -4.77 -10.76 -34.11
C ALA A 72 -3.36 -10.13 -34.15
N GLY A 73 -3.23 -8.90 -34.67
CA GLY A 73 -1.96 -8.19 -34.84
C GLY A 73 -1.21 -8.61 -36.11
N ALA A 74 -1.81 -9.42 -37.00
CA ALA A 74 -1.18 -9.81 -38.25
C ALA A 74 -1.25 -8.65 -39.27
N GLN A 75 -0.14 -8.37 -39.96
CA GLN A 75 -0.07 -7.32 -40.96
C GLN A 75 -0.89 -7.70 -42.20
N VAL A 76 -1.90 -6.91 -42.52
CA VAL A 76 -2.74 -7.08 -43.71
C VAL A 76 -2.35 -6.14 -44.83
N ALA A 77 -1.75 -4.99 -44.51
CA ALA A 77 -1.19 -4.08 -45.52
C ALA A 77 0.02 -3.30 -44.95
N LEU A 78 0.94 -2.92 -45.88
CA LEU A 78 2.06 -2.03 -45.62
C LEU A 78 2.26 -1.14 -46.84
N VAL A 79 2.13 0.16 -46.67
CA VAL A 79 2.16 1.12 -47.79
C VAL A 79 3.01 2.34 -47.41
N GLU A 80 3.86 2.77 -48.35
CA GLU A 80 4.44 4.11 -48.27
C GLU A 80 3.50 5.12 -48.93
N THR A 81 3.25 6.22 -48.20
CA THR A 81 2.31 7.26 -48.66
C THR A 81 2.81 8.66 -48.34
N GLY A 82 2.21 9.67 -48.96
CA GLY A 82 2.29 11.05 -48.51
C GLY A 82 1.36 11.33 -47.31
N PRO A 83 1.08 12.60 -47.04
CA PRO A 83 0.12 12.96 -45.98
C PRO A 83 -1.27 12.35 -46.19
N ASP A 84 -1.73 12.29 -47.43
CA ASP A 84 -2.99 11.63 -47.75
C ASP A 84 -2.74 10.17 -48.15
N PHE A 85 -3.55 9.27 -47.60
CA PHE A 85 -3.44 7.85 -47.90
C PHE A 85 -4.75 7.23 -48.40
N SER A 86 -4.59 6.18 -49.19
CA SER A 86 -5.69 5.31 -49.61
C SER A 86 -5.14 3.89 -49.74
N VAL A 87 -5.64 2.95 -48.94
CA VAL A 87 -5.17 1.58 -48.93
C VAL A 87 -6.30 0.57 -49.00
N ALA A 88 -6.16 -0.39 -49.90
CA ALA A 88 -7.10 -1.50 -50.04
C ALA A 88 -6.85 -2.56 -48.96
N VAL A 89 -7.89 -2.99 -48.26
CA VAL A 89 -7.84 -3.92 -47.14
C VAL A 89 -8.97 -4.94 -47.21
N PRO A 90 -8.88 -6.10 -46.56
CA PRO A 90 -10.01 -6.99 -46.37
C PRO A 90 -11.14 -6.29 -45.61
N GLY A 91 -12.38 -6.42 -46.08
CA GLY A 91 -13.55 -5.81 -45.44
C GLY A 91 -14.12 -6.66 -44.31
N GLY A 92 -14.80 -6.00 -43.36
CA GLY A 92 -15.63 -6.66 -42.34
C GLY A 92 -14.94 -7.05 -41.04
N GLU A 93 -13.62 -7.00 -40.98
CA GLU A 93 -12.86 -7.29 -39.74
C GLU A 93 -12.34 -5.98 -39.11
N PRO A 94 -12.23 -5.93 -37.77
CA PRO A 94 -11.62 -4.79 -37.09
C PRO A 94 -10.14 -4.66 -37.47
N LEU A 95 -9.72 -3.47 -37.90
CA LEU A 95 -8.36 -3.17 -38.32
C LEU A 95 -7.78 -2.05 -37.44
N THR A 96 -6.48 -2.13 -37.18
CA THR A 96 -5.70 -1.06 -36.55
C THR A 96 -4.67 -0.52 -37.54
N LEU A 97 -4.41 0.78 -37.48
CA LEU A 97 -3.46 1.45 -38.34
C LEU A 97 -2.36 2.11 -37.53
N ARG A 98 -1.11 2.02 -37.97
CA ARG A 98 0.05 2.73 -37.40
C ARG A 98 0.78 3.49 -38.48
N ALA A 99 1.07 4.75 -38.24
CA ALA A 99 1.88 5.58 -39.12
C ALA A 99 3.28 5.84 -38.49
N THR A 100 4.28 5.83 -39.35
CA THR A 100 5.69 6.14 -38.99
C THR A 100 6.25 7.08 -40.06
N LEU A 101 6.90 8.19 -39.66
CA LEU A 101 7.56 9.08 -40.60
C LEU A 101 8.85 8.41 -41.10
N ILE A 102 9.05 8.41 -42.42
CA ILE A 102 10.24 7.84 -43.06
C ILE A 102 11.36 8.88 -43.08
N GLY A 103 12.53 8.50 -42.57
CA GLY A 103 13.76 9.30 -42.69
C GLY A 103 13.95 10.35 -41.59
N SER A 104 13.13 10.35 -40.55
CA SER A 104 13.32 11.19 -39.37
C SER A 104 12.82 10.48 -38.12
N ASP A 105 13.57 10.60 -37.03
CA ASP A 105 13.20 10.12 -35.70
C ASP A 105 12.60 11.25 -34.82
N ASP A 106 12.35 12.43 -35.40
CA ASP A 106 11.83 13.59 -34.68
C ASP A 106 10.36 13.44 -34.30
N TRP A 107 9.64 12.52 -34.97
CA TRP A 107 8.25 12.22 -34.66
C TRP A 107 8.05 10.75 -34.26
N TYR A 108 7.25 10.56 -33.24
CA TYR A 108 6.99 9.25 -32.66
C TYR A 108 5.96 8.47 -33.48
N PRO A 109 6.22 7.20 -33.85
CA PRO A 109 5.26 6.36 -34.56
C PRO A 109 3.97 6.18 -33.78
N THR A 110 2.83 6.45 -34.40
CA THR A 110 1.54 6.55 -33.70
C THR A 110 0.47 5.70 -34.35
N TRP A 111 -0.38 5.11 -33.54
CA TRP A 111 -1.55 4.34 -33.95
C TRP A 111 -2.76 5.24 -34.18
N TYR A 112 -3.72 4.77 -35.03
CA TYR A 112 -5.00 5.45 -35.20
C TYR A 112 -5.72 5.62 -33.87
N GLY A 113 -6.20 6.83 -33.63
CA GLY A 113 -6.70 7.26 -32.31
C GLY A 113 -5.68 8.08 -31.53
N ASP A 114 -4.57 8.49 -32.18
CA ASP A 114 -3.51 9.38 -31.67
C ASP A 114 -2.84 8.83 -30.42
N THR A 115 -2.66 7.51 -30.34
CA THR A 115 -2.03 6.82 -29.22
C THR A 115 -0.71 6.16 -29.62
N PRO A 116 0.33 6.21 -28.78
CA PRO A 116 1.57 5.46 -29.00
C PRO A 116 1.43 3.96 -28.69
N ILE A 117 0.26 3.50 -28.27
CA ILE A 117 0.03 2.17 -27.70
C ILE A 117 -0.90 1.37 -28.61
N ALA A 118 -0.46 0.18 -29.03
CA ALA A 118 -1.24 -0.69 -29.90
C ALA A 118 -2.59 -1.11 -29.28
N ASP A 119 -2.59 -1.47 -27.99
CA ASP A 119 -3.79 -1.94 -27.30
C ASP A 119 -4.84 -0.84 -27.07
N SER A 120 -4.43 0.44 -27.15
CA SER A 120 -5.30 1.61 -27.05
C SER A 120 -5.71 2.16 -28.41
N ALA A 121 -5.21 1.58 -29.51
CA ALA A 121 -5.53 2.02 -30.88
C ALA A 121 -7.02 1.85 -31.14
N LYS A 122 -7.60 2.85 -31.84
CA LYS A 122 -8.95 2.72 -32.37
C LYS A 122 -8.95 1.73 -33.50
N THR A 123 -10.03 0.97 -33.61
CA THR A 123 -10.25 0.07 -34.74
C THR A 123 -11.20 0.71 -35.76
N THR A 124 -11.03 0.37 -37.02
CA THR A 124 -11.95 0.69 -38.08
C THR A 124 -12.35 -0.58 -38.82
N GLN A 125 -13.54 -0.63 -39.40
CA GLN A 125 -14.03 -1.77 -40.20
C GLN A 125 -14.17 -1.41 -41.68
N GLY A 126 -13.84 -0.14 -42.06
CA GLY A 126 -13.95 0.41 -43.44
C GLY A 126 -15.28 0.16 -44.15
N PRO A 127 -15.63 0.92 -45.19
CA PRO A 127 -14.89 2.01 -45.86
C PRO A 127 -15.13 3.34 -45.11
N ASP A 128 -14.21 3.67 -44.18
CA ASP A 128 -14.23 4.96 -43.50
C ASP A 128 -13.37 5.93 -44.32
N GLY A 129 -13.99 6.99 -44.83
CA GLY A 129 -13.28 8.18 -45.32
C GLY A 129 -12.91 9.05 -44.10
N ASP A 130 -11.81 9.81 -44.21
CA ASP A 130 -11.37 10.80 -43.24
C ASP A 130 -10.75 10.27 -41.94
N LEU A 131 -10.04 9.13 -41.97
CA LEU A 131 -9.21 8.71 -40.86
C LEU A 131 -8.04 9.70 -40.66
N THR A 132 -7.79 10.12 -39.42
CA THR A 132 -6.66 10.99 -39.13
C THR A 132 -5.75 10.31 -38.10
N ILE A 133 -4.43 10.30 -38.37
CA ILE A 133 -3.40 9.84 -37.47
C ILE A 133 -2.42 10.99 -37.26
N THR A 134 -2.21 11.41 -36.00
CA THR A 134 -1.36 12.53 -35.69
C THR A 134 -0.09 12.04 -34.94
N LEU A 135 1.07 12.23 -35.56
CA LEU A 135 2.36 11.88 -34.95
C LEU A 135 2.84 13.04 -34.08
N PRO A 136 2.97 12.84 -32.76
CA PRO A 136 3.62 13.81 -31.88
C PRO A 136 5.15 13.80 -32.10
N ARG A 137 5.81 14.90 -31.80
CA ARG A 137 7.27 14.92 -31.75
C ARG A 137 7.81 13.99 -30.67
N THR A 138 9.02 13.51 -30.90
CA THR A 138 9.77 12.78 -29.87
C THR A 138 10.22 13.72 -28.76
N ALA A 139 10.37 13.19 -27.59
CA ALA A 139 10.82 13.89 -26.39
C ALA A 139 11.85 13.05 -25.62
N ALA A 140 12.81 13.69 -25.00
CA ALA A 140 13.73 13.06 -24.07
C ALA A 140 13.38 13.45 -22.63
N LEU A 141 13.49 12.49 -21.72
CA LEU A 141 13.35 12.72 -20.30
C LEU A 141 14.66 12.43 -19.60
N SER A 142 15.06 13.30 -18.71
CA SER A 142 16.22 13.09 -17.85
C SER A 142 16.07 13.78 -16.51
N GLY A 143 16.87 13.38 -15.55
CA GLY A 143 16.88 13.94 -14.21
C GLY A 143 17.82 13.20 -13.28
N SER A 144 17.63 13.40 -12.00
CA SER A 144 18.43 12.74 -10.96
C SER A 144 17.55 12.07 -9.90
N VAL A 145 18.15 11.14 -9.16
CA VAL A 145 17.61 10.58 -7.91
C VAL A 145 18.53 11.04 -6.79
N SER A 146 18.00 11.74 -5.78
CA SER A 146 18.80 12.35 -4.71
C SER A 146 19.65 11.32 -3.94
N ALA A 147 20.89 11.69 -3.62
CA ALA A 147 21.80 10.88 -2.84
C ALA A 147 21.33 10.62 -1.39
N ASP A 148 20.65 11.59 -0.79
CA ASP A 148 20.19 11.51 0.61
C ASP A 148 19.16 10.40 0.84
N ALA A 149 18.45 10.04 -0.20
CA ALA A 149 17.48 8.94 -0.16
C ALA A 149 18.10 7.55 -0.29
N ILE A 150 19.36 7.50 -0.71
CA ILE A 150 20.04 6.26 -1.08
C ILE A 150 21.03 5.81 0.01
N ALA A 151 21.31 6.66 0.99
CA ALA A 151 22.19 6.34 2.11
C ALA A 151 21.69 5.09 2.84
N GLY A 152 22.47 4.01 2.79
CA GLY A 152 22.15 2.71 3.39
C GLY A 152 21.51 1.69 2.43
N VAL A 153 21.22 2.03 1.18
CA VAL A 153 20.77 1.08 0.15
C VAL A 153 21.99 0.57 -0.63
N SER A 154 22.43 -0.64 -0.32
CA SER A 154 23.55 -1.26 -1.04
C SER A 154 23.15 -1.55 -2.48
N SER A 155 23.88 -0.98 -3.43
CA SER A 155 24.09 -1.42 -4.83
C SER A 155 22.91 -1.69 -5.76
N SER A 156 21.64 -1.52 -5.40
CA SER A 156 20.55 -1.71 -6.33
C SER A 156 20.33 -0.46 -7.19
N ALA A 157 20.24 -0.66 -8.50
CA ALA A 157 19.94 0.42 -9.44
C ALA A 157 18.44 0.79 -9.30
N PHE A 158 18.13 2.04 -9.06
CA PHE A 158 16.78 2.55 -9.18
C PHE A 158 16.35 2.54 -10.66
N THR A 159 15.06 2.37 -10.88
CA THR A 159 14.49 2.42 -12.23
C THR A 159 13.39 3.47 -12.27
N VAL A 160 13.49 4.41 -13.19
CA VAL A 160 12.41 5.36 -13.49
C VAL A 160 11.52 4.74 -14.55
N GLN A 161 10.24 4.61 -14.26
CA GLN A 161 9.24 4.13 -15.21
C GLN A 161 8.44 5.32 -15.72
N ALA A 162 8.32 5.42 -17.05
CA ALA A 162 7.48 6.40 -17.71
C ALA A 162 6.19 5.70 -18.20
N TRP A 163 5.05 6.17 -17.70
CA TRP A 163 3.75 5.65 -18.01
C TRP A 163 2.96 6.72 -18.77
N TRP A 164 2.57 6.41 -20.00
CA TRP A 164 1.72 7.28 -20.81
C TRP A 164 0.34 7.43 -20.18
N ALA A 165 -0.12 8.67 -20.02
CA ALA A 165 -1.44 8.98 -19.46
C ALA A 165 -2.43 9.24 -20.59
N ASP A 166 -3.50 8.43 -20.66
CA ASP A 166 -4.56 8.57 -21.65
C ASP A 166 -5.92 8.37 -20.97
N GLY A 167 -6.69 9.46 -20.86
CA GLY A 167 -8.08 9.43 -20.39
C GLY A 167 -8.30 8.74 -19.03
N GLY A 168 -7.28 8.71 -18.15
CA GLY A 168 -7.34 8.03 -16.83
C GLY A 168 -6.77 6.61 -16.83
N THR A 169 -6.32 6.11 -17.97
CA THR A 169 -5.53 4.89 -18.09
C THR A 169 -4.04 5.22 -18.15
N TYR A 170 -3.20 4.30 -17.66
CA TYR A 170 -1.76 4.49 -17.64
C TYR A 170 -1.07 3.27 -18.24
N THR A 171 -0.27 3.47 -19.28
CA THR A 171 0.49 2.38 -19.91
C THR A 171 1.98 2.68 -19.88
N ARG A 172 2.76 1.73 -19.39
CA ARG A 172 4.21 1.88 -19.29
C ARG A 172 4.87 1.83 -20.65
N LEU A 173 5.52 2.93 -21.04
CA LEU A 173 6.30 3.01 -22.28
C LEU A 173 7.79 2.72 -22.07
N ALA A 174 8.35 3.11 -20.92
CA ALA A 174 9.76 2.95 -20.66
C ALA A 174 10.06 2.54 -19.22
N SER A 175 11.21 1.87 -19.02
CA SER A 175 11.83 1.60 -17.73
C SER A 175 13.32 1.94 -17.86
N ILE A 176 13.76 2.99 -17.18
CA ILE A 176 15.06 3.61 -17.35
C ILE A 176 15.86 3.42 -16.06
N PRO A 177 17.03 2.74 -16.07
CA PRO A 177 17.85 2.62 -14.87
C PRO A 177 18.47 3.97 -14.50
N ALA A 178 18.40 4.33 -13.23
CA ALA A 178 19.17 5.44 -12.67
C ALA A 178 20.56 4.92 -12.25
N THR A 179 21.61 5.45 -12.85
CA THR A 179 22.98 4.99 -12.67
C THR A 179 23.84 6.02 -11.95
N GLY A 180 24.79 5.58 -11.12
CA GLY A 180 25.68 6.44 -10.38
C GLY A 180 26.41 5.71 -9.26
N ALA A 181 27.30 6.39 -8.57
CA ALA A 181 27.96 5.84 -7.39
C ALA A 181 26.98 5.69 -6.23
N PRO A 182 27.20 4.74 -5.28
CA PRO A 182 26.30 4.48 -4.17
C PRO A 182 25.97 5.71 -3.31
N ASP A 183 26.91 6.63 -3.16
CA ASP A 183 26.82 7.79 -2.27
C ASP A 183 26.63 9.12 -3.03
N ALA A 184 26.25 9.08 -4.31
CA ALA A 184 26.03 10.26 -5.13
C ALA A 184 24.64 10.25 -5.76
N ALA A 185 24.16 11.44 -6.15
CA ALA A 185 22.93 11.54 -6.94
C ALA A 185 23.06 10.68 -8.21
N ARG A 186 22.06 9.87 -8.50
CA ARG A 186 22.05 8.97 -9.65
C ARG A 186 21.33 9.64 -10.80
N ALA A 187 22.02 9.83 -11.90
CA ALA A 187 21.43 10.35 -13.12
C ALA A 187 20.60 9.27 -13.84
N TRP A 188 19.56 9.69 -14.49
CA TRP A 188 18.78 8.86 -15.39
C TRP A 188 18.40 9.66 -16.64
N SER A 189 18.25 8.98 -17.77
CA SER A 189 17.84 9.60 -19.02
C SER A 189 17.22 8.56 -19.93
N THR A 190 16.21 8.94 -20.68
CA THR A 190 15.69 8.13 -21.77
C THR A 190 16.69 8.01 -22.93
N GLY A 191 17.64 8.95 -23.02
CA GLY A 191 18.74 8.88 -23.98
C GLY A 191 18.30 8.52 -25.39
N GLU A 192 18.73 7.34 -25.84
CA GLU A 192 18.44 6.79 -27.15
C GLU A 192 17.04 6.12 -27.26
N LEU A 193 16.24 6.16 -26.20
CA LEU A 193 14.86 5.67 -26.20
C LEU A 193 13.91 6.89 -26.28
N PRO A 194 13.62 7.41 -27.46
CA PRO A 194 12.73 8.55 -27.61
C PRO A 194 11.32 8.16 -27.14
N LEU A 195 10.66 9.09 -26.49
CA LEU A 195 9.26 8.96 -26.06
C LEU A 195 8.42 9.99 -26.84
N PRO A 196 7.13 9.79 -27.05
CA PRO A 196 6.27 10.83 -27.63
C PRO A 196 6.15 12.01 -26.67
N ALA A 197 6.11 13.23 -27.18
CA ALA A 197 5.73 14.40 -26.38
C ALA A 197 4.28 14.27 -25.91
N GLY A 198 4.01 14.50 -24.64
CA GLY A 198 2.67 14.35 -24.07
C GLY A 198 2.70 14.17 -22.56
N ASP A 199 1.65 13.59 -22.00
CA ASP A 199 1.43 13.50 -20.58
C ASP A 199 1.87 12.14 -20.02
N TYR A 200 2.64 12.20 -18.93
CA TYR A 200 3.22 11.04 -18.29
C TYR A 200 2.99 11.00 -16.79
N LEU A 201 2.76 9.81 -16.29
CA LEU A 201 2.99 9.47 -14.90
C LEU A 201 4.41 8.90 -14.78
N LEU A 202 5.28 9.56 -14.02
CA LEU A 202 6.64 9.12 -13.79
C LEU A 202 6.76 8.46 -12.40
N ARG A 203 7.40 7.30 -12.35
CA ARG A 203 7.47 6.44 -11.17
C ARG A 203 8.89 5.97 -10.94
N LEU A 204 9.39 6.14 -9.71
CA LEU A 204 10.66 5.58 -9.27
C LEU A 204 10.41 4.20 -8.65
N VAL A 205 11.12 3.20 -9.14
CA VAL A 205 11.02 1.80 -8.68
C VAL A 205 12.39 1.32 -8.21
N GLU A 206 12.43 0.65 -7.08
CA GLU A 206 13.62 -0.05 -6.59
C GLU A 206 13.63 -1.51 -7.08
N PRO A 207 14.74 -2.00 -7.66
CA PRO A 207 14.83 -3.37 -8.16
C PRO A 207 14.71 -4.41 -7.04
N GLY A 208 13.95 -5.47 -7.31
CA GLY A 208 13.80 -6.61 -6.41
C GLY A 208 12.53 -6.61 -5.58
N TYR A 209 11.68 -5.60 -5.74
CA TYR A 209 10.38 -5.53 -5.07
C TYR A 209 9.22 -5.44 -6.05
N PRO A 210 8.13 -6.18 -5.79
CA PRO A 210 6.91 -6.03 -6.58
C PRO A 210 6.33 -4.63 -6.38
N ALA A 211 5.59 -4.18 -7.34
CA ALA A 211 5.05 -2.89 -7.72
C ALA A 211 4.34 -2.02 -6.64
N TYR A 212 4.62 -2.16 -5.37
CA TYR A 212 3.97 -1.41 -4.29
C TYR A 212 4.80 -0.26 -3.70
N ASP A 213 6.08 -0.11 -4.12
CA ASP A 213 7.02 0.85 -3.55
C ASP A 213 7.18 2.10 -4.41
N ASP A 214 6.07 2.64 -4.88
CA ASP A 214 6.06 3.65 -5.93
C ASP A 214 6.18 5.06 -5.38
N GLN A 215 7.30 5.68 -5.64
CA GLN A 215 7.36 7.13 -5.58
C GLN A 215 7.00 7.69 -6.96
N TYR A 216 5.94 8.48 -7.01
CA TYR A 216 5.59 9.22 -8.20
C TYR A 216 6.31 10.57 -8.21
N PHE A 217 6.58 11.09 -9.42
CA PHE A 217 7.12 12.42 -9.58
C PHE A 217 6.04 13.45 -9.23
N SER A 218 5.97 13.76 -8.06
CA SER A 218 5.44 14.91 -7.33
C SER A 218 5.62 14.52 -5.87
N ARG A 219 5.99 15.42 -5.02
CA ARG A 219 6.18 15.17 -3.58
C ARG A 219 4.94 14.63 -2.86
N LEU A 220 3.87 14.34 -3.60
CA LEU A 220 2.57 13.88 -3.11
C LEU A 220 2.49 12.38 -3.33
N ALA A 221 2.71 11.63 -2.27
CA ALA A 221 2.69 10.17 -2.26
C ALA A 221 1.27 9.56 -2.25
N ARG A 222 0.24 10.31 -2.63
CA ARG A 222 -1.13 9.79 -2.70
C ARG A 222 -1.43 9.25 -4.10
N LEU A 223 -1.89 8.02 -4.17
CA LEU A 223 -2.33 7.34 -5.40
C LEU A 223 -3.46 8.07 -6.16
N ASP A 224 -4.20 8.92 -5.49
CA ASP A 224 -5.31 9.72 -5.97
C ASP A 224 -4.91 11.15 -6.40
N GLU A 225 -3.69 11.60 -6.04
CA GLU A 225 -3.12 12.89 -6.43
C GLU A 225 -1.93 12.73 -7.39
N ARG A 226 -1.98 11.75 -8.30
CA ARG A 226 -0.94 11.49 -9.29
C ARG A 226 -0.75 12.72 -10.17
N ALA A 227 0.37 13.41 -10.00
CA ALA A 227 0.71 14.50 -10.89
C ALA A 227 1.11 13.93 -12.24
N VAL A 228 0.31 14.26 -13.23
CA VAL A 228 0.66 14.04 -14.63
C VAL A 228 1.69 15.09 -15.01
N VAL A 229 2.82 14.64 -15.55
CA VAL A 229 3.90 15.50 -16.02
C VAL A 229 3.73 15.68 -17.52
N SER A 230 3.43 16.90 -17.95
CA SER A 230 3.46 17.24 -19.37
C SER A 230 4.90 17.37 -19.85
N VAL A 231 5.23 16.60 -20.85
CA VAL A 231 6.55 16.57 -21.50
C VAL A 231 6.43 17.25 -22.86
N PRO A 232 7.02 18.44 -23.02
CA PRO A 232 6.96 19.16 -24.29
C PRO A 232 7.83 18.48 -25.36
N PRO A 233 7.63 18.83 -26.64
CA PRO A 233 8.56 18.51 -27.71
C PRO A 233 9.99 18.96 -27.33
N GLY A 234 11.00 18.15 -27.60
CA GLY A 234 12.38 18.39 -27.16
C GLY A 234 12.67 17.89 -25.76
N GLY A 235 11.67 17.50 -25.00
CA GLY A 235 11.86 16.81 -23.72
C GLY A 235 11.91 17.70 -22.48
N ARG A 236 12.29 17.07 -21.38
CA ARG A 236 12.40 17.69 -20.05
C ARG A 236 13.60 17.10 -19.30
N SER A 237 14.45 17.94 -18.73
CA SER A 237 15.69 17.55 -18.05
C SER A 237 15.70 17.81 -16.53
N ASP A 238 14.62 18.34 -15.98
CA ASP A 238 14.51 18.73 -14.56
C ASP A 238 13.63 17.77 -13.75
N VAL A 239 13.58 16.51 -14.15
CA VAL A 239 12.77 15.50 -13.49
C VAL A 239 13.59 14.83 -12.38
N ASP A 240 13.70 15.51 -11.25
CA ASP A 240 14.46 15.04 -10.12
C ASP A 240 13.54 14.34 -9.10
N PHE A 241 13.89 13.11 -8.78
CA PHE A 241 13.27 12.39 -7.68
C PHE A 241 14.04 12.68 -6.39
N PHE A 242 13.34 13.20 -5.44
CA PHE A 242 13.81 13.33 -4.07
C PHE A 242 13.05 12.31 -3.22
N PRO A 243 13.40 11.02 -3.28
CA PRO A 243 12.88 10.11 -2.30
C PRO A 243 13.39 10.63 -0.97
N SER A 244 12.56 11.34 -0.23
CA SER A 244 12.96 11.87 1.07
C SER A 244 13.39 10.67 1.92
N ALA A 245 14.65 10.66 2.35
CA ALA A 245 14.94 10.05 3.62
C ALA A 245 13.91 10.66 4.56
N TYR A 246 13.13 9.81 5.20
CA TYR A 246 12.05 10.23 6.07
C TYR A 246 12.59 11.29 7.03
N ALA A 247 12.27 12.55 6.80
CA ALA A 247 12.60 13.65 7.70
C ALA A 247 11.59 13.76 8.83
N SER A 248 10.89 12.65 9.16
CA SER A 248 10.06 12.62 10.34
C SER A 248 10.96 12.59 11.57
N ASP A 249 10.70 13.46 12.51
CA ASP A 249 11.31 13.35 13.82
C ASP A 249 10.93 12.01 14.45
N THR A 250 11.94 11.18 14.69
CA THR A 250 11.73 9.94 15.42
C THR A 250 11.99 10.15 16.89
N ALA A 251 10.99 9.89 17.70
CA ALA A 251 11.10 9.93 19.17
C ALA A 251 10.70 8.59 19.77
N ARG A 252 10.93 8.45 21.07
CA ARG A 252 10.67 7.19 21.75
C ARG A 252 9.86 7.42 23.02
N LEU A 253 8.82 6.62 23.19
CA LEU A 253 8.08 6.50 24.43
C LEU A 253 8.46 5.18 25.10
N ALA A 254 9.26 5.27 26.15
CA ALA A 254 9.80 4.12 26.86
C ALA A 254 9.94 4.40 28.34
N GLY A 255 9.75 3.38 29.13
CA GLY A 255 10.08 3.34 30.57
C GLY A 255 11.13 2.28 30.88
N THR A 256 11.42 2.10 32.13
CA THR A 256 12.35 1.06 32.62
C THR A 256 11.80 -0.35 32.41
N ASP A 257 10.49 -0.47 32.32
CA ASP A 257 9.76 -1.71 32.07
C ASP A 257 8.44 -1.41 31.30
N ARG A 258 7.64 -2.43 31.05
CA ARG A 258 6.36 -2.32 30.34
C ARG A 258 5.33 -1.46 31.06
N TYR A 259 5.38 -1.40 32.38
CA TYR A 259 4.47 -0.60 33.20
C TYR A 259 4.81 0.88 33.09
N ALA A 260 6.09 1.20 33.23
CA ALA A 260 6.60 2.56 33.04
C ALA A 260 6.45 3.02 31.57
N THR A 261 6.60 2.11 30.58
CA THR A 261 6.32 2.42 29.18
C THR A 261 4.83 2.78 28.98
N ALA A 262 3.90 2.00 29.54
CA ALA A 262 2.47 2.29 29.47
C ALA A 262 2.13 3.66 30.08
N VAL A 263 2.77 4.00 31.20
CA VAL A 263 2.65 5.33 31.83
C VAL A 263 3.19 6.43 30.92
N ALA A 264 4.39 6.25 30.33
CA ALA A 264 4.97 7.24 29.42
C ALA A 264 4.07 7.48 28.18
N VAL A 265 3.50 6.40 27.63
CA VAL A 265 2.55 6.48 26.50
C VAL A 265 1.28 7.23 26.92
N THR A 266 0.71 6.91 28.08
CA THR A 266 -0.50 7.58 28.56
C THR A 266 -0.24 9.05 28.86
N ALA A 267 0.87 9.38 29.49
CA ALA A 267 1.24 10.76 29.84
C ALA A 267 1.49 11.65 28.61
N SER A 268 1.87 11.07 27.47
CA SER A 268 2.08 11.83 26.22
C SER A 268 0.80 12.43 25.63
N ALA A 269 -0.38 11.86 25.93
CA ALA A 269 -1.66 12.30 25.38
C ALA A 269 -2.68 12.76 26.42
N PHE A 270 -2.56 12.30 27.66
CA PHE A 270 -3.42 12.69 28.77
C PHE A 270 -2.64 13.63 29.70
N THR A 271 -2.60 14.92 29.35
CA THR A 271 -1.90 15.96 30.14
C THR A 271 -2.59 16.23 31.48
N ASP A 272 -3.91 16.07 31.52
CA ASP A 272 -4.75 16.34 32.68
C ASP A 272 -5.40 15.04 33.21
N ALA A 273 -6.73 15.04 33.34
CA ALA A 273 -7.49 13.91 33.82
C ALA A 273 -7.95 12.98 32.68
N ALA A 274 -8.22 11.73 33.01
CA ALA A 274 -8.93 10.78 32.16
C ALA A 274 -10.23 10.35 32.83
N PRO A 275 -11.40 10.32 32.13
CA PRO A 275 -12.66 9.96 32.77
C PRO A 275 -12.69 8.53 33.29
N VAL A 276 -12.02 7.62 32.63
CA VAL A 276 -11.89 6.21 33.03
C VAL A 276 -10.48 5.70 32.73
N VAL A 277 -9.99 4.80 33.58
CA VAL A 277 -8.76 4.05 33.33
C VAL A 277 -9.07 2.57 33.38
N TYR A 278 -8.75 1.87 32.29
CA TYR A 278 -8.72 0.42 32.27
C TYR A 278 -7.34 -0.05 32.74
N LEU A 279 -7.31 -0.96 33.71
CA LEU A 279 -6.08 -1.52 34.26
C LEU A 279 -6.02 -3.01 33.96
N ALA A 280 -5.09 -3.41 33.11
CA ALA A 280 -4.92 -4.79 32.66
C ALA A 280 -3.59 -5.39 33.11
N SER A 281 -3.50 -6.71 33.15
CA SER A 281 -2.24 -7.40 33.42
C SER A 281 -1.20 -7.11 32.33
N GLY A 282 0.00 -6.70 32.71
CA GLY A 282 1.13 -6.57 31.79
C GLY A 282 1.87 -7.90 31.55
N ALA A 283 1.53 -8.94 32.28
CA ALA A 283 2.10 -10.28 32.06
C ALA A 283 1.36 -11.08 30.99
N ASN A 284 0.12 -10.68 30.66
CA ASN A 284 -0.74 -11.37 29.69
C ASN A 284 -1.53 -10.36 28.85
N TRP A 285 -1.90 -10.72 27.63
CA TRP A 285 -2.45 -9.78 26.64
C TRP A 285 -3.97 -9.87 26.42
N PRO A 286 -4.69 -11.00 26.62
CA PRO A 286 -6.05 -11.17 26.09
C PRO A 286 -7.05 -10.13 26.63
N ASP A 287 -7.01 -9.87 27.93
CA ASP A 287 -7.96 -8.96 28.57
C ASP A 287 -7.74 -7.50 28.09
N ALA A 288 -6.49 -7.13 27.78
CA ALA A 288 -6.12 -5.78 27.34
C ALA A 288 -6.54 -5.48 25.88
N LEU A 289 -6.64 -6.49 25.01
CA LEU A 289 -7.01 -6.27 23.59
C LEU A 289 -8.40 -5.67 23.41
N SER A 290 -9.39 -6.13 24.16
CA SER A 290 -10.74 -5.54 24.15
C SER A 290 -10.84 -4.28 25.00
N ALA A 291 -9.97 -4.15 26.02
CA ALA A 291 -9.97 -3.01 26.90
C ALA A 291 -9.46 -1.72 26.25
N GLY A 292 -8.53 -1.79 25.29
CA GLY A 292 -8.04 -0.62 24.56
C GLY A 292 -9.15 0.14 23.84
N PRO A 293 -9.90 -0.48 22.92
CA PRO A 293 -11.05 0.15 22.27
C PRO A 293 -12.14 0.62 23.25
N ALA A 294 -12.39 -0.14 24.31
CA ALA A 294 -13.36 0.24 25.34
C ALA A 294 -12.94 1.50 26.11
N ALA A 295 -11.66 1.59 26.49
CA ALA A 295 -11.09 2.77 27.11
C ALA A 295 -11.21 4.00 26.17
N ALA A 296 -10.84 3.85 24.90
CA ALA A 296 -10.96 4.91 23.91
C ALA A 296 -12.41 5.38 23.74
N LYS A 297 -13.36 4.47 23.60
CA LYS A 297 -14.81 4.77 23.50
C LYS A 297 -15.31 5.62 24.67
N GLN A 298 -14.79 5.37 25.85
CA GLN A 298 -15.15 6.11 27.06
C GLN A 298 -14.24 7.33 27.33
N GLY A 299 -13.37 7.73 26.36
CA GLY A 299 -12.46 8.87 26.46
C GLY A 299 -11.32 8.65 27.46
N GLY A 300 -11.06 7.41 27.85
CA GLY A 300 -10.12 7.02 28.89
C GLY A 300 -8.80 6.45 28.40
N ALA A 301 -8.00 5.95 29.34
CA ALA A 301 -6.67 5.39 29.13
C ALA A 301 -6.62 3.89 29.47
N LEU A 302 -5.60 3.20 28.94
CA LEU A 302 -5.26 1.83 29.31
C LEU A 302 -3.87 1.81 29.95
N LEU A 303 -3.80 1.34 31.19
CA LEU A 303 -2.57 1.10 31.91
C LEU A 303 -2.34 -0.39 32.13
N LEU A 304 -1.08 -0.76 32.31
CA LEU A 304 -0.69 -2.13 32.63
C LEU A 304 -0.21 -2.23 34.08
N THR A 305 -0.52 -3.34 34.76
CA THR A 305 -0.04 -3.63 36.12
C THR A 305 0.64 -5.00 36.19
N ASP A 306 1.53 -5.18 37.17
CA ASP A 306 1.97 -6.52 37.53
C ASP A 306 0.77 -7.29 38.13
N PRO A 307 0.63 -8.59 37.87
CA PRO A 307 -0.46 -9.40 38.41
C PRO A 307 -0.58 -9.41 39.94
N ASN A 308 0.53 -9.27 40.67
CA ASN A 308 0.61 -9.49 42.11
C ASN A 308 0.94 -8.23 42.92
N VAL A 309 1.49 -7.19 42.28
CA VAL A 309 1.91 -5.95 42.95
C VAL A 309 1.54 -4.76 42.05
N LEU A 310 0.89 -3.74 42.61
CA LEU A 310 0.66 -2.49 41.90
C LEU A 310 1.99 -1.71 41.81
N PRO A 311 2.60 -1.51 40.61
CA PRO A 311 3.83 -0.75 40.52
C PRO A 311 3.62 0.70 40.97
N ASP A 312 4.58 1.27 41.70
CA ASP A 312 4.50 2.65 42.22
C ASP A 312 4.27 3.68 41.11
N VAL A 313 4.89 3.48 39.92
CA VAL A 313 4.74 4.36 38.76
C VAL A 313 3.31 4.34 38.25
N VAL A 314 2.65 3.18 38.27
CA VAL A 314 1.23 3.03 37.84
C VAL A 314 0.30 3.65 38.89
N ALA A 315 0.57 3.44 40.18
CA ALA A 315 -0.18 4.06 41.28
C ALA A 315 -0.09 5.60 41.24
N ALA A 316 1.09 6.14 40.93
CA ALA A 316 1.29 7.57 40.74
C ALA A 316 0.50 8.11 39.53
N GLU A 317 0.50 7.39 38.40
CA GLU A 317 -0.24 7.77 37.19
C GLU A 317 -1.75 7.72 37.41
N LEU A 318 -2.26 6.70 38.10
CA LEU A 318 -3.69 6.63 38.47
C LEU A 318 -4.10 7.86 39.30
N ARG A 319 -3.24 8.32 40.24
CA ARG A 319 -3.51 9.55 41.00
C ARG A 319 -3.44 10.80 40.13
N ARG A 320 -2.49 10.87 39.20
CA ARG A 320 -2.34 12.01 38.27
C ARG A 320 -3.53 12.14 37.34
N LEU A 321 -3.98 11.02 36.76
CA LEU A 321 -5.13 10.97 35.86
C LEU A 321 -6.45 11.22 36.59
N ALA A 322 -6.50 11.00 37.92
CA ALA A 322 -7.68 11.20 38.77
C ALA A 322 -8.99 10.75 38.11
N PRO A 323 -9.10 9.51 37.62
CA PRO A 323 -10.28 9.07 36.88
C PRO A 323 -11.52 9.01 37.79
N GLN A 324 -12.70 9.17 37.20
CA GLN A 324 -13.96 8.93 37.91
C GLN A 324 -14.17 7.43 38.20
N ARG A 325 -13.57 6.55 37.37
CA ARG A 325 -13.67 5.11 37.47
C ARG A 325 -12.38 4.43 37.03
N ILE A 326 -11.95 3.42 37.80
CA ILE A 326 -10.93 2.47 37.39
C ILE A 326 -11.61 1.13 37.12
N VAL A 327 -11.35 0.53 35.95
CA VAL A 327 -11.84 -0.79 35.57
C VAL A 327 -10.67 -1.76 35.54
N VAL A 328 -10.58 -2.62 36.54
CA VAL A 328 -9.60 -3.72 36.57
C VAL A 328 -10.16 -4.85 35.70
N VAL A 329 -9.43 -5.20 34.63
CA VAL A 329 -9.86 -6.24 33.69
C VAL A 329 -9.17 -7.57 33.94
N GLY A 330 -9.96 -8.63 33.88
CA GLY A 330 -9.55 -9.99 34.17
C GLY A 330 -9.82 -10.44 35.61
N SER A 331 -9.80 -11.76 35.80
CA SER A 331 -10.03 -12.38 37.09
C SER A 331 -8.86 -12.17 38.07
N SER A 332 -9.00 -12.64 39.30
CA SER A 332 -7.91 -12.64 40.29
C SER A 332 -6.68 -13.45 39.87
N LEU A 333 -6.80 -14.29 38.84
CA LEU A 333 -5.67 -14.98 38.20
C LEU A 333 -4.89 -14.06 37.23
N SER A 334 -5.54 -13.04 36.66
CA SER A 334 -4.91 -12.06 35.78
C SER A 334 -4.36 -10.86 36.57
N VAL A 335 -5.15 -10.32 37.45
CA VAL A 335 -4.82 -9.23 38.39
C VAL A 335 -5.34 -9.63 39.76
N SER A 336 -4.44 -9.92 40.71
CA SER A 336 -4.78 -10.44 42.02
C SER A 336 -5.74 -9.53 42.79
N ASP A 337 -6.43 -10.10 43.77
CA ASP A 337 -7.28 -9.32 44.69
C ASP A 337 -6.46 -8.34 45.53
N ALA A 338 -5.21 -8.68 45.85
CA ALA A 338 -4.30 -7.76 46.53
C ALA A 338 -4.02 -6.50 45.71
N VAL A 339 -3.80 -6.62 44.38
CA VAL A 339 -3.65 -5.46 43.50
C VAL A 339 -4.97 -4.69 43.37
N PHE A 340 -6.09 -5.38 43.26
CA PHE A 340 -7.42 -4.74 43.24
C PHE A 340 -7.66 -3.90 44.49
N GLU A 341 -7.36 -4.43 45.69
CA GLU A 341 -7.47 -3.72 46.94
C GLU A 341 -6.52 -2.51 47.04
N GLN A 342 -5.28 -2.64 46.53
CA GLN A 342 -4.33 -1.53 46.46
C GLN A 342 -4.85 -0.40 45.56
N VAL A 343 -5.46 -0.73 44.43
CA VAL A 343 -6.10 0.24 43.53
C VAL A 343 -7.32 0.89 44.18
N ALA A 344 -8.19 0.12 44.82
CA ALA A 344 -9.36 0.63 45.55
C ALA A 344 -8.97 1.55 46.70
N ALA A 345 -7.83 1.28 47.38
CA ALA A 345 -7.30 2.12 48.42
C ALA A 345 -6.83 3.51 47.98
N LEU A 346 -6.76 3.76 46.64
CA LEU A 346 -6.52 5.11 46.09
C LEU A 346 -7.71 6.04 46.28
N GLY A 347 -8.87 5.51 46.75
CA GLY A 347 -10.10 6.28 46.98
C GLY A 347 -10.89 6.62 45.68
N ILE A 348 -10.57 5.97 44.57
CA ILE A 348 -11.25 6.11 43.31
C ILE A 348 -12.22 4.93 43.12
N ARG A 349 -13.40 5.16 42.55
CA ARG A 349 -14.32 4.07 42.26
C ARG A 349 -13.61 3.01 41.41
N THR A 350 -13.54 1.79 41.90
CA THR A 350 -12.85 0.68 41.26
C THR A 350 -13.83 -0.48 41.05
N ASP A 351 -14.00 -0.88 39.81
CA ASP A 351 -14.84 -2.01 39.40
C ASP A 351 -13.93 -3.09 38.79
N ARG A 352 -14.35 -4.36 38.87
CA ARG A 352 -13.67 -5.47 38.20
C ARG A 352 -14.56 -6.00 37.08
N ILE A 353 -14.02 -6.14 35.88
CA ILE A 353 -14.67 -6.86 34.77
C ILE A 353 -13.88 -8.13 34.50
N ALA A 354 -14.50 -9.27 34.78
CA ALA A 354 -13.91 -10.59 34.60
C ALA A 354 -14.96 -11.60 34.13
N GLY A 355 -14.59 -12.45 33.22
CA GLY A 355 -15.37 -13.59 32.76
C GLY A 355 -14.80 -14.92 33.23
N THR A 356 -15.44 -16.01 32.83
CA THR A 356 -14.98 -17.38 33.08
C THR A 356 -13.74 -17.74 32.25
N ASP A 357 -13.55 -17.07 31.13
CA ASP A 357 -12.39 -17.15 30.25
C ASP A 357 -12.17 -15.80 29.54
N ARG A 358 -11.13 -15.74 28.67
CA ARG A 358 -10.79 -14.52 27.92
C ARG A 358 -11.89 -14.06 26.97
N TYR A 359 -12.68 -14.97 26.43
CA TYR A 359 -13.78 -14.66 25.51
C TYR A 359 -14.95 -14.06 26.27
N ASP A 360 -15.26 -14.59 27.45
CA ASP A 360 -16.29 -14.05 28.33
C ASP A 360 -15.85 -12.69 28.92
N THR A 361 -14.58 -12.54 29.29
CA THR A 361 -14.03 -11.23 29.72
C THR A 361 -14.18 -10.20 28.58
N SER A 362 -13.82 -10.56 27.35
CA SER A 362 -13.95 -9.68 26.19
C SER A 362 -15.39 -9.23 25.95
N ARG A 363 -16.37 -10.17 25.99
CA ARG A 363 -17.79 -9.84 25.85
C ARG A 363 -18.27 -8.88 26.93
N ARG A 364 -17.89 -9.09 28.19
CA ARG A 364 -18.27 -8.22 29.32
C ARG A 364 -17.66 -6.82 29.23
N ILE A 365 -16.41 -6.71 28.74
CA ILE A 365 -15.79 -5.41 28.47
C ILE A 365 -16.56 -4.67 27.38
N VAL A 366 -16.91 -5.38 26.30
CA VAL A 366 -17.72 -4.82 25.19
C VAL A 366 -19.13 -4.46 25.66
N GLU A 367 -19.74 -5.25 26.55
CA GLU A 367 -21.05 -4.94 27.12
C GLU A 367 -21.03 -3.68 27.99
N ASP A 368 -19.96 -3.49 28.79
CA ASP A 368 -19.80 -2.30 29.65
C ASP A 368 -19.58 -1.00 28.84
N ALA A 369 -18.81 -1.08 27.74
CA ALA A 369 -18.41 0.12 27.00
C ALA A 369 -19.28 0.43 25.77
N PHE A 370 -19.93 -0.57 25.18
CA PHE A 370 -20.68 -0.45 23.95
C PHE A 370 -22.15 -0.84 24.17
N PRO A 371 -23.07 0.12 24.25
CA PRO A 371 -24.51 -0.15 24.38
C PRO A 371 -25.04 -1.04 23.25
N ALA A 372 -26.19 -1.65 23.45
CA ALA A 372 -26.92 -2.30 22.37
C ALA A 372 -27.26 -1.28 21.28
N GLY A 373 -27.04 -1.65 20.02
CA GLY A 373 -27.26 -0.74 18.90
C GLY A 373 -26.58 -1.24 17.64
N SER A 374 -26.74 -0.53 16.53
CA SER A 374 -26.09 -0.88 15.27
C SER A 374 -24.72 -0.21 15.17
N TYR A 375 -23.70 -1.01 14.86
CA TYR A 375 -22.31 -0.57 14.70
C TYR A 375 -21.88 -0.76 13.24
N PRO A 376 -21.21 0.24 12.62
CA PRO A 376 -20.67 0.11 11.26
C PRO A 376 -19.76 -1.09 11.12
N ASP A 377 -18.83 -1.27 12.06
CA ASP A 377 -17.93 -2.42 12.09
C ASP A 377 -17.87 -3.05 13.50
N VAL A 378 -17.76 -4.37 13.56
CA VAL A 378 -17.35 -5.14 14.74
C VAL A 378 -16.15 -5.97 14.35
N PHE A 379 -15.04 -5.78 15.06
CA PHE A 379 -13.81 -6.52 14.80
C PHE A 379 -13.76 -7.81 15.62
N LEU A 380 -13.43 -8.91 14.95
CA LEU A 380 -13.26 -10.22 15.56
C LEU A 380 -11.79 -10.61 15.53
N ALA A 381 -11.20 -10.80 16.70
CA ALA A 381 -9.81 -11.21 16.85
C ALA A 381 -9.70 -12.56 17.54
N THR A 382 -8.66 -13.36 17.21
CA THR A 382 -8.44 -14.61 17.92
C THR A 382 -7.99 -14.38 19.36
N GLY A 383 -8.55 -15.12 20.30
CA GLY A 383 -8.09 -15.09 21.70
C GLY A 383 -6.84 -15.94 21.96
N THR A 384 -6.23 -16.57 20.97
CA THR A 384 -5.06 -17.46 21.12
C THR A 384 -3.74 -16.82 20.65
N SER A 385 -3.80 -15.69 19.90
CA SER A 385 -2.64 -14.97 19.39
C SER A 385 -2.93 -13.47 19.35
N PHE A 386 -1.93 -12.62 19.61
CA PHE A 386 -2.13 -11.17 19.71
C PHE A 386 -1.77 -10.37 18.45
N PRO A 387 -0.83 -10.80 17.59
CA PRO A 387 -0.24 -9.90 16.62
C PRO A 387 -1.23 -9.26 15.63
N ASP A 388 -2.17 -10.05 15.13
CA ASP A 388 -3.16 -9.58 14.15
C ASP A 388 -4.15 -8.56 14.75
N ALA A 389 -4.27 -8.52 16.08
CA ALA A 389 -5.22 -7.68 16.80
C ALA A 389 -4.59 -6.41 17.38
N LEU A 390 -3.27 -6.30 17.47
CA LEU A 390 -2.62 -5.14 18.13
C LEU A 390 -2.94 -3.81 17.44
N SER A 391 -2.87 -3.79 16.11
CA SER A 391 -3.06 -2.56 15.33
C SER A 391 -4.51 -2.13 15.19
N VAL A 392 -5.48 -2.96 15.61
CA VAL A 392 -6.90 -2.60 15.51
C VAL A 392 -7.34 -1.65 16.61
N ALA A 393 -6.68 -1.65 17.78
CA ALA A 393 -7.12 -0.86 18.93
C ALA A 393 -7.22 0.66 18.65
N PRO A 394 -6.25 1.31 17.99
CA PRO A 394 -6.40 2.70 17.55
C PRO A 394 -7.57 2.91 16.59
N ILE A 395 -7.74 2.00 15.64
CA ILE A 395 -8.78 2.05 14.60
C ILE A 395 -10.16 1.93 15.23
N ALA A 396 -10.37 0.86 16.00
CA ALA A 396 -11.63 0.60 16.67
C ALA A 396 -11.97 1.70 17.68
N GLY A 397 -10.96 2.20 18.40
CA GLY A 397 -11.15 3.27 19.39
C GLY A 397 -11.62 4.59 18.76
N ARG A 398 -10.96 5.08 17.68
CA ARG A 398 -11.36 6.34 17.04
C ARG A 398 -12.70 6.26 16.32
N ARG A 399 -13.07 5.06 15.87
CA ARG A 399 -14.36 4.78 15.21
C ARG A 399 -15.46 4.43 16.20
N GLU A 400 -15.11 4.30 17.48
CA GLU A 400 -16.01 3.91 18.56
C GLU A 400 -16.64 2.54 18.32
N GLU A 401 -15.88 1.60 17.81
CA GLU A 401 -16.30 0.27 17.39
C GLU A 401 -15.75 -0.82 18.30
N PRO A 402 -16.51 -1.89 18.58
CA PRO A 402 -16.08 -2.94 19.50
C PRO A 402 -15.10 -3.93 18.85
N VAL A 403 -14.21 -4.48 19.70
CA VAL A 403 -13.35 -5.61 19.39
C VAL A 403 -13.73 -6.79 20.28
N LEU A 404 -14.17 -7.89 19.68
CA LEU A 404 -14.52 -9.13 20.36
C LEU A 404 -13.46 -10.21 20.14
N LEU A 405 -13.05 -10.86 21.21
CA LEU A 405 -12.20 -12.05 21.10
C LEU A 405 -13.05 -13.28 20.82
N VAL A 406 -12.59 -14.13 19.90
CA VAL A 406 -13.24 -15.38 19.53
C VAL A 406 -12.25 -16.56 19.59
N ASP A 407 -12.76 -17.76 19.83
CA ASP A 407 -11.98 -19.00 19.64
C ASP A 407 -11.88 -19.29 18.14
N GLY A 408 -10.82 -18.74 17.53
CA GLY A 408 -10.61 -18.83 16.09
C GLY A 408 -10.36 -20.23 15.55
N ALA A 409 -10.01 -21.20 16.42
CA ALA A 409 -9.77 -22.59 16.01
C ALA A 409 -11.08 -23.37 15.81
N ARG A 410 -12.20 -22.89 16.32
CA ARG A 410 -13.50 -23.56 16.16
C ARG A 410 -14.02 -23.41 14.73
N SER A 411 -14.97 -24.30 14.38
CA SER A 411 -15.71 -24.19 13.11
C SER A 411 -16.95 -23.31 13.21
N ARG A 412 -17.32 -22.86 14.43
CA ARG A 412 -18.50 -22.04 14.70
C ARG A 412 -18.25 -21.14 15.91
N LEU A 413 -18.90 -20.00 15.95
CA LEU A 413 -18.99 -19.16 17.13
C LEU A 413 -19.79 -19.86 18.24
N ASP A 414 -19.39 -19.64 19.49
CA ASP A 414 -20.22 -20.04 20.65
C ASP A 414 -21.48 -19.16 20.74
N GLN A 415 -22.50 -19.63 21.46
CA GLN A 415 -23.79 -18.95 21.53
C GLN A 415 -23.66 -17.56 22.18
N ALA A 416 -22.85 -17.43 23.23
CA ALA A 416 -22.68 -16.14 23.91
C ALA A 416 -22.04 -15.07 23.01
N THR A 417 -21.10 -15.47 22.14
CA THR A 417 -20.53 -14.56 21.13
C THR A 417 -21.58 -14.18 20.07
N ARG A 418 -22.43 -15.12 19.64
CA ARG A 418 -23.55 -14.83 18.73
C ARG A 418 -24.55 -13.86 19.34
N ASP A 419 -24.88 -14.04 20.61
CA ASP A 419 -25.79 -13.15 21.35
C ASP A 419 -25.19 -11.74 21.47
N SER A 420 -23.87 -11.64 21.70
CA SER A 420 -23.17 -10.36 21.72
C SER A 420 -23.20 -9.66 20.35
N LEU A 421 -22.99 -10.40 19.25
CA LEU A 421 -23.10 -9.85 17.89
C LEU A 421 -24.53 -9.43 17.57
N ALA A 422 -25.52 -10.23 17.95
CA ALA A 422 -26.93 -9.87 17.77
C ALA A 422 -27.31 -8.59 18.56
N ARG A 423 -26.73 -8.38 19.75
CA ARG A 423 -26.89 -7.15 20.55
C ARG A 423 -26.24 -5.93 19.91
N LEU A 424 -25.10 -6.13 19.24
CA LEU A 424 -24.31 -5.07 18.60
C LEU A 424 -24.82 -4.75 17.19
N ASP A 425 -25.58 -5.64 16.55
CA ASP A 425 -26.17 -5.49 15.22
C ASP A 425 -25.21 -4.90 14.18
N PRO A 426 -24.06 -5.57 13.89
CA PRO A 426 -23.03 -4.99 13.04
C PRO A 426 -23.46 -4.95 11.57
N VAL A 427 -23.22 -3.81 10.90
CA VAL A 427 -23.29 -3.73 9.43
C VAL A 427 -22.17 -4.59 8.83
N ALA A 428 -20.97 -4.55 9.42
CA ALA A 428 -19.88 -5.40 8.97
C ALA A 428 -19.17 -6.13 10.12
N ALA A 429 -18.94 -7.43 9.97
CA ALA A 429 -18.06 -8.21 10.82
C ALA A 429 -16.68 -8.36 10.13
N ARG A 430 -15.63 -7.83 10.78
CA ARG A 430 -14.26 -7.83 10.29
C ARG A 430 -13.41 -8.87 11.02
N LEU A 431 -13.03 -9.94 10.33
CA LEU A 431 -12.14 -10.97 10.90
C LEU A 431 -10.70 -10.53 10.73
N LEU A 432 -9.93 -10.52 11.83
CA LEU A 432 -8.52 -10.11 11.84
C LEU A 432 -7.61 -11.33 11.75
N GLY A 433 -6.72 -11.30 10.76
CA GLY A 433 -5.76 -12.38 10.49
C GLY A 433 -6.28 -13.48 9.56
N GLY A 434 -5.37 -14.35 9.14
CA GLY A 434 -5.63 -15.45 8.21
C GLY A 434 -6.48 -16.59 8.77
N ALA A 435 -6.72 -17.62 7.95
CA ALA A 435 -7.44 -18.82 8.36
C ALA A 435 -6.80 -19.58 9.56
N PRO A 436 -5.48 -19.53 9.77
CA PRO A 436 -4.89 -20.08 10.99
C PRO A 436 -5.25 -19.30 12.27
N SER A 437 -5.52 -17.98 12.17
CA SER A 437 -5.93 -17.16 13.31
C SER A 437 -7.42 -17.32 13.59
N ILE A 438 -8.27 -17.17 12.55
CA ILE A 438 -9.71 -17.39 12.64
C ILE A 438 -10.14 -18.26 11.44
N SER A 439 -10.65 -19.45 11.74
CA SER A 439 -10.97 -20.46 10.74
C SER A 439 -12.00 -19.98 9.70
N THR A 440 -11.96 -20.58 8.52
CA THR A 440 -12.99 -20.37 7.48
C THR A 440 -14.36 -20.88 7.93
N GLY A 441 -14.39 -21.80 8.91
CA GLY A 441 -15.64 -22.27 9.52
C GLY A 441 -16.36 -21.17 10.32
N VAL A 442 -15.62 -20.41 11.13
CA VAL A 442 -16.19 -19.23 11.84
C VAL A 442 -16.71 -18.18 10.84
N GLU A 443 -15.97 -17.94 9.76
CA GLU A 443 -16.38 -17.01 8.72
C GLU A 443 -17.66 -17.48 8.00
N ALA A 444 -17.75 -18.75 7.65
CA ALA A 444 -18.95 -19.35 7.06
C ALA A 444 -20.15 -19.31 8.01
N ASP A 445 -19.90 -19.53 9.30
CA ASP A 445 -20.93 -19.48 10.34
C ASP A 445 -21.50 -18.09 10.54
N LEU A 446 -20.67 -17.05 10.54
CA LEU A 446 -21.11 -15.65 10.59
C LEU A 446 -22.06 -15.31 9.42
N ARG A 447 -21.70 -15.71 8.20
CA ARG A 447 -22.52 -15.50 7.00
C ARG A 447 -23.82 -16.29 7.05
N ALA A 448 -23.76 -17.56 7.42
CA ALA A 448 -24.93 -18.44 7.48
C ALA A 448 -25.94 -18.00 8.55
N ALA A 449 -25.46 -17.53 9.69
CA ALA A 449 -26.28 -17.06 10.80
C ALA A 449 -26.75 -15.60 10.62
N LYS A 450 -26.29 -14.89 9.56
CA LYS A 450 -26.60 -13.48 9.28
C LYS A 450 -26.36 -12.57 10.49
N LEU A 451 -25.22 -12.74 11.14
CA LEU A 451 -24.82 -11.97 12.32
C LEU A 451 -24.22 -10.60 11.96
N ALA A 452 -24.12 -10.28 10.70
CA ALA A 452 -23.76 -9.00 10.12
C ALA A 452 -24.27 -8.96 8.67
N ASP A 453 -24.49 -7.77 8.11
CA ASP A 453 -24.88 -7.62 6.71
C ASP A 453 -23.73 -8.04 5.78
N THR A 454 -22.51 -7.72 6.16
CA THR A 454 -21.29 -8.12 5.44
C THR A 454 -20.29 -8.79 6.37
N VAL A 455 -19.54 -9.76 5.82
CA VAL A 455 -18.46 -10.43 6.53
C VAL A 455 -17.22 -10.36 5.66
N SER A 456 -16.15 -9.77 6.17
CA SER A 456 -14.86 -9.65 5.46
C SER A 456 -13.71 -10.00 6.37
N ARG A 457 -12.57 -10.30 5.74
CA ARG A 457 -11.34 -10.65 6.43
C ARG A 457 -10.23 -9.67 6.05
N ILE A 458 -9.46 -9.24 7.04
CA ILE A 458 -8.25 -8.45 6.85
C ILE A 458 -7.08 -9.31 7.31
N ALA A 459 -6.31 -9.78 6.36
CA ALA A 459 -5.20 -10.71 6.59
C ALA A 459 -4.08 -10.46 5.58
N GLY A 460 -2.90 -10.23 6.08
CA GLY A 460 -1.67 -10.15 5.31
C GLY A 460 -0.94 -11.51 5.23
N VAL A 461 0.20 -11.51 4.56
CA VAL A 461 1.09 -12.69 4.50
C VAL A 461 1.74 -12.97 5.86
N ASP A 462 1.87 -11.95 6.68
CA ASP A 462 2.34 -12.01 8.07
C ASP A 462 1.66 -10.92 8.93
N ARG A 463 2.09 -10.80 10.20
CA ARG A 463 1.53 -9.85 11.18
C ARG A 463 1.81 -8.39 10.84
N HIS A 464 2.93 -8.09 10.18
CA HIS A 464 3.29 -6.74 9.76
C HIS A 464 2.42 -6.31 8.58
N ASP A 465 2.21 -7.21 7.64
CA ASP A 465 1.32 -6.99 6.50
C ASP A 465 -0.14 -6.90 6.93
N THR A 466 -0.58 -7.70 7.91
CA THR A 466 -1.93 -7.55 8.52
C THR A 466 -2.08 -6.17 9.15
N SER A 467 -1.06 -5.69 9.90
CA SER A 467 -1.04 -4.34 10.49
C SER A 467 -1.13 -3.25 9.43
N ARG A 468 -0.37 -3.38 8.34
CA ARG A 468 -0.40 -2.45 7.20
C ARG A 468 -1.78 -2.43 6.53
N LEU A 469 -2.34 -3.60 6.21
CA LEU A 469 -3.65 -3.73 5.56
C LEU A 469 -4.80 -3.19 6.43
N LEU A 470 -4.70 -3.30 7.76
CA LEU A 470 -5.65 -2.67 8.68
C LEU A 470 -5.62 -1.15 8.54
N ASN A 471 -4.41 -0.55 8.51
CA ASN A 471 -4.26 0.90 8.35
C ASN A 471 -4.56 1.36 6.90
N ASP A 472 -4.49 0.48 5.89
CA ASP A 472 -4.96 0.76 4.54
C ASP A 472 -6.49 0.80 4.44
N ALA A 473 -7.14 -0.19 5.06
CA ALA A 473 -8.61 -0.28 5.08
C ALA A 473 -9.26 0.84 5.92
N PHE A 474 -8.54 1.30 6.95
CA PHE A 474 -8.98 2.33 7.88
C PHE A 474 -7.85 3.35 8.10
N PRO A 475 -7.59 4.24 7.15
CA PRO A 475 -6.47 5.17 7.23
C PRO A 475 -6.55 6.08 8.45
N PRO A 476 -5.42 6.57 8.97
CA PRO A 476 -5.39 7.56 10.05
C PRO A 476 -6.14 8.83 9.65
N SER A 477 -6.44 9.67 10.63
CA SER A 477 -7.05 10.98 10.37
C SER A 477 -6.09 11.86 9.57
N ASP A 478 -6.60 12.60 8.61
CA ASP A 478 -5.83 13.62 7.86
C ASP A 478 -5.30 14.76 8.76
N LEU A 479 -5.76 14.81 10.01
CA LEU A 479 -5.32 15.81 10.99
C LEU A 479 -4.18 15.32 11.89
N THR A 480 -3.68 14.11 11.68
CA THR A 480 -2.58 13.57 12.49
C THR A 480 -1.27 13.57 11.72
N ASP A 481 -0.24 14.09 12.34
CA ASP A 481 1.13 14.10 11.84
C ASP A 481 1.98 13.00 12.47
N THR A 482 1.35 12.10 13.25
CA THR A 482 2.02 11.13 14.11
C THR A 482 1.62 9.70 13.76
N VAL A 483 2.61 8.80 13.73
CA VAL A 483 2.40 7.35 13.76
C VAL A 483 3.15 6.72 14.90
N TYR A 484 2.65 5.57 15.36
CA TYR A 484 3.27 4.74 16.37
C TYR A 484 3.87 3.49 15.76
N LEU A 485 5.08 3.12 16.20
CA LEU A 485 5.74 1.86 15.89
C LEU A 485 5.87 1.01 17.15
N ALA A 486 5.38 -0.23 17.09
CA ALA A 486 5.57 -1.23 18.13
C ALA A 486 6.23 -2.49 17.57
N THR A 487 6.91 -3.25 18.43
CA THR A 487 7.43 -4.55 18.02
C THR A 487 6.30 -5.55 17.78
N ALA A 488 6.44 -6.34 16.72
CA ALA A 488 5.51 -7.43 16.42
C ALA A 488 5.78 -8.70 17.26
N THR A 489 6.88 -8.75 18.02
CA THR A 489 7.28 -9.90 18.83
C THR A 489 6.85 -9.78 20.30
N GLY A 490 6.41 -8.58 20.73
CA GLY A 490 5.89 -8.31 22.06
C GLY A 490 4.57 -7.57 22.01
N PHE A 491 3.77 -7.67 23.05
CA PHE A 491 2.43 -7.07 23.09
C PHE A 491 2.34 -5.84 24.00
N ALA A 492 3.17 -5.79 25.05
CA ALA A 492 2.94 -4.89 26.17
C ALA A 492 3.02 -3.41 25.77
N ASP A 493 4.04 -3.05 24.98
CA ASP A 493 4.26 -1.66 24.57
C ASP A 493 3.17 -1.18 23.61
N ALA A 494 2.60 -2.08 22.78
CA ALA A 494 1.55 -1.77 21.83
C ALA A 494 0.15 -1.64 22.46
N LEU A 495 -0.12 -2.33 23.58
CA LEU A 495 -1.46 -2.35 24.18
C LEU A 495 -1.88 -0.98 24.71
N ALA A 496 -0.98 -0.31 25.43
CA ALA A 496 -1.28 0.96 26.09
C ALA A 496 -1.49 2.11 25.07
N VAL A 497 -0.96 1.99 23.85
CA VAL A 497 -1.07 3.05 22.85
C VAL A 497 -2.45 3.09 22.19
N GLY A 498 -3.24 2.01 22.23
CA GLY A 498 -4.55 1.96 21.56
C GLY A 498 -5.43 3.18 21.83
N PRO A 499 -5.78 3.51 23.07
CA PRO A 499 -6.57 4.70 23.41
C PRO A 499 -5.89 6.03 23.05
N VAL A 500 -4.56 6.09 23.22
CA VAL A 500 -3.76 7.29 22.90
C VAL A 500 -3.78 7.58 21.41
N ALA A 501 -3.46 6.60 20.59
CA ALA A 501 -3.45 6.72 19.13
C ALA A 501 -4.86 6.96 18.58
N ALA A 502 -5.90 6.33 19.18
CA ALA A 502 -7.29 6.60 18.83
C ALA A 502 -7.66 8.06 19.05
N ARG A 503 -7.30 8.63 20.20
CA ARG A 503 -7.54 10.03 20.56
C ARG A 503 -6.86 11.02 19.60
N GLN A 504 -5.68 10.66 19.11
CA GLN A 504 -4.88 11.48 18.18
C GLN A 504 -5.22 11.22 16.71
N GLY A 505 -6.08 10.25 16.40
CA GLY A 505 -6.35 9.83 15.03
C GLY A 505 -5.19 9.08 14.38
N ALA A 506 -4.17 8.70 15.16
CA ALA A 506 -2.91 8.14 14.69
C ALA A 506 -3.01 6.65 14.33
N ALA A 507 -2.11 6.20 13.44
CA ALA A 507 -1.93 4.79 13.11
C ALA A 507 -0.95 4.11 14.06
N LEU A 508 -1.12 2.80 14.24
CA LEU A 508 -0.14 1.91 14.88
C LEU A 508 0.32 0.87 13.86
N TYR A 509 1.62 0.87 13.57
CA TYR A 509 2.26 -0.15 12.74
C TYR A 509 3.15 -1.07 13.55
N LEU A 510 3.25 -2.31 13.09
CA LEU A 510 4.14 -3.30 13.69
C LEU A 510 5.48 -3.35 12.94
N SER A 511 6.57 -3.52 13.69
CA SER A 511 7.93 -3.59 13.19
C SER A 511 8.66 -4.83 13.71
N GLU A 512 9.65 -5.29 12.95
CA GLU A 512 10.66 -6.19 13.49
C GLU A 512 11.51 -5.46 14.55
N PRO A 513 12.11 -6.17 15.50
CA PRO A 513 12.94 -5.54 16.54
C PRO A 513 14.15 -4.77 16.00
N THR A 514 14.70 -5.18 14.85
CA THR A 514 15.98 -4.68 14.31
C THR A 514 15.85 -3.90 13.01
N CYS A 515 14.71 -3.95 12.32
CA CYS A 515 14.47 -3.24 11.08
C CYS A 515 12.98 -3.02 10.86
N LEU A 516 12.63 -2.02 10.07
CA LEU A 516 11.25 -1.73 9.70
C LEU A 516 10.88 -2.51 8.42
N PRO A 517 9.82 -3.33 8.43
CA PRO A 517 9.39 -4.00 7.20
C PRO A 517 9.16 -2.98 6.08
N ARG A 518 9.72 -3.27 4.90
CA ARG A 518 9.75 -2.31 3.80
C ARG A 518 8.34 -1.84 3.39
N THR A 519 7.37 -2.74 3.31
CA THR A 519 5.98 -2.40 3.00
C THR A 519 5.36 -1.45 4.03
N THR A 520 5.67 -1.64 5.31
CA THR A 520 5.27 -0.73 6.39
C THR A 520 5.94 0.64 6.23
N ARG A 521 7.24 0.67 5.94
CA ARG A 521 7.98 1.91 5.71
C ARG A 521 7.38 2.72 4.57
N VAL A 522 7.13 2.08 3.42
CA VAL A 522 6.51 2.73 2.26
C VAL A 522 5.14 3.28 2.59
N LYS A 523 4.31 2.49 3.29
CA LYS A 523 2.98 2.98 3.70
C LYS A 523 3.07 4.18 4.64
N MET A 524 3.97 4.16 5.58
CA MET A 524 4.22 5.32 6.45
C MET A 524 4.68 6.54 5.62
N GLN A 525 5.52 6.33 4.59
CA GLN A 525 5.96 7.39 3.68
C GLN A 525 4.84 7.99 2.84
N SER A 526 3.75 7.25 2.62
CA SER A 526 2.58 7.77 1.90
C SER A 526 1.70 8.73 2.73
N HIS A 527 1.99 8.88 4.01
CA HIS A 527 1.38 9.87 4.89
C HIS A 527 2.37 11.02 5.09
N ASP A 528 1.90 12.25 5.07
CA ASP A 528 2.72 13.44 5.38
C ASP A 528 2.90 13.51 6.91
N LEU A 529 3.88 12.77 7.41
CA LEU A 529 4.09 12.56 8.84
C LEU A 529 5.25 13.41 9.35
N ASP A 530 5.02 14.20 10.37
CA ASP A 530 6.06 14.95 11.06
C ASP A 530 6.75 14.12 12.13
N GLN A 531 6.05 13.13 12.73
CA GLN A 531 6.56 12.39 13.87
C GLN A 531 6.32 10.88 13.80
N VAL A 532 7.36 10.10 14.11
CA VAL A 532 7.29 8.66 14.33
C VAL A 532 7.66 8.34 15.78
N LEU A 533 6.73 7.79 16.54
CA LEU A 533 6.90 7.45 17.93
C LEU A 533 7.13 5.94 18.12
N LEU A 534 8.34 5.57 18.51
CA LEU A 534 8.69 4.19 18.81
C LEU A 534 8.27 3.85 20.23
N LEU A 535 7.58 2.71 20.40
CA LEU A 535 7.13 2.22 21.70
C LEU A 535 8.11 1.21 22.27
N GLY A 536 8.52 1.43 23.53
CA GLY A 536 9.44 0.58 24.26
C GLY A 536 10.92 0.96 24.08
N SER A 537 11.78 0.22 24.76
CA SER A 537 13.23 0.51 24.88
C SER A 537 14.00 0.17 23.58
N PRO A 538 15.28 0.58 23.45
CA PRO A 538 16.14 0.15 22.35
C PRO A 538 16.37 -1.37 22.26
N LEU A 539 16.07 -2.11 23.33
CA LEU A 539 16.07 -3.58 23.32
C LEU A 539 14.82 -4.16 22.64
N THR A 540 13.74 -3.39 22.61
CA THR A 540 12.47 -3.78 21.96
C THR A 540 12.47 -3.39 20.49
N LEU A 541 12.83 -2.14 20.19
CA LEU A 541 13.01 -1.60 18.86
C LEU A 541 14.38 -0.92 18.77
N SER A 542 15.28 -1.46 17.98
CA SER A 542 16.68 -1.03 17.90
C SER A 542 16.86 0.39 17.34
N ALA A 543 18.11 0.85 17.37
CA ALA A 543 18.48 2.13 16.73
C ALA A 543 18.24 2.12 15.21
N GLN A 544 18.36 0.95 14.56
CA GLN A 544 18.06 0.82 13.12
C GLN A 544 16.57 1.07 12.83
N VAL A 545 15.67 0.58 13.69
CA VAL A 545 14.24 0.91 13.56
C VAL A 545 14.00 2.39 13.83
N GLN A 546 14.71 2.98 14.78
CA GLN A 546 14.60 4.42 15.07
C GLN A 546 15.09 5.28 13.90
N SER A 547 16.09 4.85 13.15
CA SER A 547 16.50 5.48 11.90
C SER A 547 15.67 5.02 10.68
N LEU A 548 14.55 4.33 10.91
CA LEU A 548 13.62 3.82 9.90
C LEU A 548 14.29 2.96 8.82
N THR A 549 15.36 2.26 9.20
CA THR A 549 16.09 1.34 8.31
C THR A 549 15.18 0.17 7.94
N ALA A 550 14.99 -0.02 6.62
CA ALA A 550 14.18 -1.13 6.11
C ALA A 550 14.88 -2.49 6.27
N CYS A 551 14.08 -3.55 6.40
CA CYS A 551 14.60 -4.93 6.32
C CYS A 551 15.08 -5.26 4.85
#